data_c7a8e318549eb9e25e9006f16d6c3bd8
#
_entry.id   c7a8e318549eb9e25e9006f16d6c3bd8
#
_cell.length_a   1.000
_cell.length_b   1.000
_cell.length_c   1.000
_cell.angle_alpha   90.00
_cell.angle_beta   90.00
_cell.angle_gamma   90.00
#
_symmetry.space_group_name_H-M   'P 1'
#
loop_
_entity.id
_entity.type
_entity.pdbx_description
1 polymer ?
#
loop_
_entity_poly.entity_id
_entity_poly.type
_entity_poly.pdbx_seq_one_letter_code
_entity_poly.pdbx_strand_id
1 'polypeptide(L)'
;MENTIKRSVATLLAHIIKIDKRDLEKEEPLFCKLLGDDFDCNEEESKKLLQSILNEDYVLNDHIEIINSALKDDELSKMHILKQFNHIIYSDKIKPRDYEEFERVKKSLFPTI
;
A
#
# COMPACT_ATOMS: atom_id res chain seq x y z
N MET A 1 14.09 2.02 1.45
CA MET A 1 13.14 2.44 2.49
C MET A 1 13.40 1.72 3.79
N GLU A 2 13.08 2.35 4.89
CA GLU A 2 13.32 1.77 6.22
C GLU A 2 12.27 0.71 6.57
N ASN A 3 12.70 -0.32 7.31
CA ASN A 3 11.79 -1.38 7.75
C ASN A 3 10.72 -0.89 8.73
N THR A 4 10.95 0.25 9.40
CA THR A 4 9.99 0.82 10.35
C THR A 4 8.65 1.18 9.70
N ILE A 5 8.64 1.46 8.40
CA ILE A 5 7.42 1.80 7.67
C ILE A 5 6.89 0.64 6.82
N LYS A 6 7.59 -0.49 6.83
CA LYS A 6 7.23 -1.64 5.98
C LYS A 6 5.78 -2.06 6.16
N ARG A 7 5.35 -2.24 7.40
CA ARG A 7 3.98 -2.67 7.66
C ARG A 7 2.96 -1.63 7.21
N SER A 8 3.26 -0.35 7.40
CA SER A 8 2.34 0.71 6.99
C SER A 8 2.22 0.80 5.47
N VAL A 9 3.33 0.69 4.75
CA VAL A 9 3.31 0.65 3.28
C VAL A 9 2.58 -0.60 2.80
N ALA A 10 2.85 -1.76 3.41
CA ALA A 10 2.17 -2.99 3.06
C ALA A 10 0.65 -2.88 3.29
N THR A 11 0.24 -2.26 4.39
CA THR A 11 -1.17 -2.04 4.68
C THR A 11 -1.83 -1.15 3.62
N LEU A 12 -1.14 -0.10 3.20
CA LEU A 12 -1.64 0.76 2.14
C LEU A 12 -1.83 -0.01 0.83
N LEU A 13 -0.84 -0.80 0.43
CA LEU A 13 -0.92 -1.59 -0.79
C LEU A 13 -2.02 -2.65 -0.72
N ALA A 14 -2.21 -3.27 0.45
CA ALA A 14 -3.23 -4.29 0.65
C ALA A 14 -4.65 -3.71 0.76
N HIS A 15 -4.76 -2.42 1.03
CA HIS A 15 -6.06 -1.79 1.31
C HIS A 15 -7.07 -1.97 0.17
N ILE A 16 -6.66 -1.75 -1.06
CA ILE A 16 -7.53 -1.92 -2.23
C ILE A 16 -7.95 -3.39 -2.38
N ILE A 17 -7.04 -4.31 -2.13
CA ILE A 17 -7.34 -5.75 -2.19
C ILE A 17 -8.46 -6.08 -1.21
N LYS A 18 -8.38 -5.51 -0.01
CA LYS A 18 -9.35 -5.77 1.05
C LYS A 18 -10.71 -5.12 0.79
N ILE A 19 -10.75 -3.82 0.51
CA ILE A 19 -12.02 -3.10 0.37
C ILE A 19 -12.75 -3.44 -0.92
N ASP A 20 -12.02 -3.76 -1.97
CA ASP A 20 -12.58 -4.11 -3.27
C ASP A 20 -12.81 -5.62 -3.41
N LYS A 21 -12.46 -6.39 -2.40
CA LYS A 21 -12.59 -7.84 -2.37
C LYS A 21 -12.01 -8.49 -3.61
N ARG A 22 -10.80 -8.05 -3.99
CA ARG A 22 -10.12 -8.55 -5.17
C ARG A 22 -9.66 -9.99 -5.00
N ASP A 23 -9.47 -10.68 -6.13
CA ASP A 23 -8.99 -12.05 -6.15
C ASP A 23 -7.57 -12.11 -5.60
N LEU A 24 -7.41 -12.74 -4.44
CA LEU A 24 -6.12 -12.82 -3.75
C LEU A 24 -5.08 -13.58 -4.59
N GLU A 25 -5.47 -14.65 -5.27
CA GLU A 25 -4.54 -15.40 -6.12
C GLU A 25 -3.94 -14.54 -7.22
N LYS A 26 -4.71 -13.58 -7.71
CA LYS A 26 -4.27 -12.67 -8.76
C LYS A 26 -3.42 -11.53 -8.23
N GLU A 27 -3.79 -10.98 -7.06
CA GLU A 27 -3.13 -9.80 -6.49
C GLU A 27 -1.89 -10.12 -5.66
N GLU A 28 -1.83 -11.29 -5.04
CA GLU A 28 -0.74 -11.67 -4.16
C GLU A 28 0.64 -11.63 -4.82
N PRO A 29 0.82 -12.14 -6.05
CA PRO A 29 2.14 -12.08 -6.70
C PRO A 29 2.64 -10.64 -6.87
N LEU A 30 1.77 -9.71 -7.26
CA LEU A 30 2.15 -8.32 -7.43
C LEU A 30 2.49 -7.68 -6.08
N PHE A 31 1.67 -7.92 -5.06
CA PHE A 31 1.92 -7.43 -3.71
C PHE A 31 3.31 -7.89 -3.23
N CYS A 32 3.61 -9.18 -3.38
CA CYS A 32 4.89 -9.73 -2.97
C CYS A 32 6.07 -9.12 -3.72
N LYS A 33 5.90 -8.90 -5.03
CA LYS A 33 6.92 -8.28 -5.85
C LYS A 33 7.23 -6.86 -5.39
N LEU A 34 6.18 -6.05 -5.22
CA LEU A 34 6.35 -4.65 -4.82
C LEU A 34 6.98 -4.53 -3.43
N LEU A 35 6.54 -5.35 -2.51
CA LEU A 35 7.09 -5.33 -1.15
C LEU A 35 8.54 -5.82 -1.13
N GLY A 36 8.84 -6.84 -1.92
CA GLY A 36 10.20 -7.35 -2.05
C GLY A 36 11.17 -6.34 -2.62
N ASP A 37 10.73 -5.59 -3.63
CA ASP A 37 11.55 -4.56 -4.27
C ASP A 37 11.92 -3.43 -3.30
N ASP A 38 11.00 -3.06 -2.41
CA ASP A 38 11.20 -1.93 -1.52
C ASP A 38 11.83 -2.30 -0.17
N PHE A 39 11.58 -3.49 0.33
CA PHE A 39 11.95 -3.86 1.70
C PHE A 39 12.75 -5.14 1.80
N ASP A 40 13.23 -5.64 0.68
CA ASP A 40 14.00 -6.89 0.63
C ASP A 40 13.28 -8.04 1.36
N CYS A 41 11.97 -8.08 1.21
CA CYS A 41 11.09 -9.04 1.86
C CYS A 41 10.89 -10.23 0.93
N ASN A 42 11.14 -11.45 1.40
CA ASN A 42 10.95 -12.62 0.53
C ASN A 42 9.47 -12.94 0.36
N GLU A 43 9.17 -13.84 -0.58
CA GLU A 43 7.79 -14.17 -0.93
C GLU A 43 7.00 -14.71 0.26
N GLU A 44 7.60 -15.59 1.05
CA GLU A 44 6.93 -16.17 2.22
C GLU A 44 6.59 -15.11 3.26
N GLU A 45 7.52 -14.22 3.57
CA GLU A 45 7.30 -13.12 4.49
C GLU A 45 6.20 -12.18 4.00
N SER A 46 6.23 -11.86 2.70
CA SER A 46 5.23 -10.99 2.08
C SER A 46 3.83 -11.60 2.14
N LYS A 47 3.71 -12.89 1.88
CA LYS A 47 2.43 -13.60 1.95
C LYS A 47 1.87 -13.60 3.37
N LYS A 48 2.72 -13.87 4.35
CA LYS A 48 2.31 -13.85 5.76
C LYS A 48 1.84 -12.47 6.19
N LEU A 49 2.57 -11.44 5.75
CA LEU A 49 2.22 -10.06 6.07
C LEU A 49 0.87 -9.68 5.44
N LEU A 50 0.66 -10.04 4.19
CA LEU A 50 -0.62 -9.80 3.52
C LEU A 50 -1.78 -10.46 4.26
N GLN A 51 -1.64 -11.74 4.63
CA GLN A 51 -2.68 -12.46 5.36
C GLN A 51 -2.96 -11.79 6.71
N SER A 52 -1.92 -11.39 7.42
CA SER A 52 -2.07 -10.67 8.69
C SER A 52 -2.88 -9.38 8.52
N ILE A 53 -2.54 -8.59 7.51
CA ILE A 53 -3.22 -7.31 7.24
C ILE A 53 -4.68 -7.53 6.86
N LEU A 54 -4.95 -8.52 6.01
CA LEU A 54 -6.32 -8.80 5.56
C LEU A 54 -7.22 -9.25 6.71
N ASN A 55 -6.65 -9.83 7.76
CA ASN A 55 -7.40 -10.33 8.91
C ASN A 55 -7.47 -9.38 10.10
N GLU A 56 -6.84 -8.21 10.01
CA GLU A 56 -6.89 -7.24 11.12
C GLU A 56 -7.81 -6.07 10.80
N ASP A 57 -8.29 -5.43 11.86
CA ASP A 57 -8.97 -4.15 11.74
C ASP A 57 -7.92 -3.06 11.91
N TYR A 58 -7.85 -2.15 10.94
CA TYR A 58 -6.89 -1.06 10.98
C TYR A 58 -7.55 0.24 10.55
N VAL A 59 -6.94 1.36 10.94
CA VAL A 59 -7.34 2.68 10.46
C VAL A 59 -6.28 3.12 9.47
N LEU A 60 -6.65 3.21 8.20
CA LEU A 60 -5.68 3.53 7.14
C LEU A 60 -4.94 4.84 7.39
N ASN A 61 -5.64 5.86 7.89
CA ASN A 61 -5.02 7.15 8.18
C ASN A 61 -3.86 7.05 9.17
N ASP A 62 -3.94 6.15 10.15
CA ASP A 62 -2.85 5.94 11.10
C ASP A 62 -1.58 5.48 10.38
N HIS A 63 -1.73 4.58 9.41
CA HIS A 63 -0.60 4.09 8.62
C HIS A 63 -0.05 5.18 7.69
N ILE A 64 -0.92 6.00 7.13
CA ILE A 64 -0.49 7.12 6.29
C ILE A 64 0.30 8.13 7.13
N GLU A 65 -0.12 8.39 8.36
CA GLU A 65 0.61 9.28 9.27
C GLU A 65 2.00 8.74 9.59
N ILE A 66 2.13 7.42 9.78
CA ILE A 66 3.43 6.78 10.01
C ILE A 66 4.35 7.00 8.80
N ILE A 67 3.81 6.80 7.59
CA ILE A 67 4.56 7.01 6.35
C ILE A 67 4.99 8.48 6.24
N ASN A 68 4.06 9.41 6.47
CA ASN A 68 4.35 10.84 6.38
C ASN A 68 5.42 11.27 7.40
N SER A 69 5.37 10.75 8.61
CA SER A 69 6.37 11.07 9.63
C SER A 69 7.75 10.53 9.26
N ALA A 70 7.80 9.28 8.75
CA ALA A 70 9.06 8.65 8.38
C ALA A 70 9.68 9.27 7.13
N LEU A 71 8.86 9.73 6.19
CA LEU A 71 9.30 10.29 4.91
C LEU A 71 9.03 11.78 4.78
N LYS A 72 9.06 12.49 5.89
CA LYS A 72 8.70 13.91 5.96
C LYS A 72 9.39 14.79 4.92
N ASP A 73 10.68 14.56 4.71
CA ASP A 73 11.48 15.34 3.77
C ASP A 73 11.84 14.54 2.50
N ASP A 74 11.16 13.44 2.26
CA ASP A 74 11.47 12.54 1.15
C ASP A 74 10.24 12.36 0.24
N GLU A 75 9.97 13.40 -0.56
CA GLU A 75 8.84 13.39 -1.49
C GLU A 75 8.97 12.34 -2.58
N LEU A 76 10.20 12.02 -2.99
CA LEU A 76 10.42 11.01 -4.03
C LEU A 76 9.99 9.62 -3.55
N SER A 77 10.30 9.27 -2.30
CA SER A 77 9.85 8.00 -1.75
C SER A 77 8.34 7.97 -1.56
N LYS A 78 7.72 9.07 -1.14
CA LYS A 78 6.26 9.15 -1.07
C LYS A 78 5.61 8.99 -2.43
N MET A 79 6.18 9.62 -3.46
CA MET A 79 5.67 9.48 -4.83
C MET A 79 5.81 8.03 -5.32
N HIS A 80 6.92 7.38 -4.98
CA HIS A 80 7.14 5.98 -5.32
C HIS A 80 6.05 5.08 -4.71
N ILE A 81 5.73 5.30 -3.43
CA ILE A 81 4.67 4.56 -2.74
C ILE A 81 3.32 4.79 -3.42
N LEU A 82 3.02 6.03 -3.77
CA LEU A 82 1.77 6.35 -4.45
C LEU A 82 1.68 5.66 -5.82
N LYS A 83 2.80 5.59 -6.56
CA LYS A 83 2.86 4.88 -7.84
C LYS A 83 2.61 3.38 -7.65
N GLN A 84 3.15 2.78 -6.60
CA GLN A 84 2.93 1.37 -6.32
C GLN A 84 1.48 1.09 -5.94
N PHE A 85 0.89 1.97 -5.14
CA PHE A 85 -0.54 1.89 -4.81
C PHE A 85 -1.38 1.94 -6.09
N ASN A 86 -1.06 2.86 -6.99
CA ASN A 86 -1.72 2.95 -8.28
C ASN A 86 -1.53 1.68 -9.12
N HIS A 87 -0.35 1.08 -9.06
CA HIS A 87 -0.04 -0.15 -9.77
C HIS A 87 -0.97 -1.29 -9.33
N ILE A 88 -1.20 -1.42 -8.03
CA ILE A 88 -2.16 -2.41 -7.50
C ILE A 88 -3.56 -2.12 -8.03
N ILE A 89 -3.99 -0.87 -8.02
CA ILE A 89 -5.32 -0.49 -8.54
C ILE A 89 -5.48 -0.92 -9.99
N TYR A 90 -4.49 -0.65 -10.83
CA TYR A 90 -4.56 -0.94 -12.25
C TYR A 90 -4.29 -2.40 -12.62
N SER A 91 -3.94 -3.24 -11.65
CA SER A 91 -3.66 -4.66 -11.90
C SER A 91 -4.92 -5.49 -12.16
N ASP A 92 -6.07 -4.95 -11.84
CA ASP A 92 -7.35 -5.62 -12.04
C ASP A 92 -8.40 -4.59 -12.48
N LYS A 93 -9.65 -5.02 -12.58
CA LYS A 93 -10.75 -4.17 -13.00
C LYS A 93 -10.94 -3.00 -12.04
N ILE A 94 -10.92 -1.79 -12.57
CA ILE A 94 -11.03 -0.56 -11.80
C ILE A 94 -12.50 -0.18 -11.61
N LYS A 95 -12.87 0.15 -10.37
CA LYS A 95 -14.20 0.61 -10.00
C LYS A 95 -14.14 2.06 -9.55
N PRO A 96 -15.27 2.81 -9.56
CA PRO A 96 -15.28 4.20 -9.08
C PRO A 96 -14.70 4.37 -7.68
N ARG A 97 -14.93 3.41 -6.78
CA ARG A 97 -14.36 3.41 -5.42
C ARG A 97 -12.84 3.49 -5.45
N ASP A 98 -12.20 2.81 -6.41
CA ASP A 98 -10.76 2.76 -6.50
C ASP A 98 -10.16 4.14 -6.80
N TYR A 99 -10.82 4.92 -7.66
CA TYR A 99 -10.43 6.30 -7.94
C TYR A 99 -10.57 7.19 -6.71
N GLU A 100 -11.66 7.03 -5.98
CA GLU A 100 -11.90 7.80 -4.76
C GLU A 100 -10.82 7.50 -3.71
N GLU A 101 -10.48 6.24 -3.54
CA GLU A 101 -9.42 5.85 -2.59
C GLU A 101 -8.05 6.37 -3.04
N PHE A 102 -7.76 6.32 -4.33
CA PHE A 102 -6.50 6.86 -4.85
C PHE A 102 -6.38 8.36 -4.53
N GLU A 103 -7.43 9.13 -4.82
CA GLU A 103 -7.43 10.57 -4.55
C GLU A 103 -7.31 10.88 -3.06
N ARG A 104 -7.98 10.10 -2.23
CA ARG A 104 -7.91 10.25 -0.78
C ARG A 104 -6.48 10.00 -0.26
N VAL A 105 -5.85 8.92 -0.70
CA VAL A 105 -4.48 8.58 -0.32
C VAL A 105 -3.50 9.64 -0.82
N LYS A 106 -3.66 10.08 -2.07
CA LYS A 106 -2.82 11.12 -2.66
C LYS A 106 -2.86 12.41 -1.84
N LYS A 107 -4.06 12.86 -1.47
CA LYS A 107 -4.23 14.06 -0.66
C LYS A 107 -3.64 13.90 0.74
N SER A 108 -3.74 12.70 1.30
CA SER A 108 -3.19 12.42 2.63
C SER A 108 -1.67 12.37 2.63
N LEU A 109 -1.05 11.86 1.55
CA LEU A 109 0.40 11.84 1.42
C LEU A 109 0.97 13.21 1.04
N PHE A 110 0.22 14.01 0.29
CA PHE A 110 0.64 15.33 -0.19
C PHE A 110 -0.42 16.38 0.13
N PRO A 111 -0.61 16.70 1.42
CA PRO A 111 -1.72 17.57 1.83
C PRO A 111 -1.62 19.03 1.36
N THR A 112 -0.45 19.46 0.93
CA THR A 112 -0.22 20.87 0.50
C THR A 112 -0.29 21.07 -1.00
N ILE A 113 -0.62 20.05 -1.75
CA ILE A 113 -0.72 20.13 -3.21
C ILE A 113 -2.12 20.51 -3.66
#